data_717c8bdb9ad6e236b831a3692bc89c7c
#
_entry.id   717c8bdb9ad6e236b831a3692bc89c7c
#
_cell.length_a   1.000
_cell.length_b   1.000
_cell.length_c   1.000
_cell.angle_alpha   90.00
_cell.angle_beta   90.00
_cell.angle_gamma   90.00
#
_symmetry.space_group_name_H-M   'P 1'
#
loop_
_entity.id
_entity.type
_entity.pdbx_description
1 polymer ?
#
loop_
_entity_poly.entity_id
_entity_poly.type
_entity_poly.pdbx_seq_one_letter_code
_entity_poly.pdbx_strand_id
1 'polypeptide(L)'
;MTSGCMDCRIASLLAVTTQRLKDQLTCPPPPETGRRNDAPNPDHIMNPLHHIPHRTKKLPPLRVGIGGPVGSGKTTLLEMLCKAMRAQYDLVAITNDIYTKEDQRLLTVSGALPPERIMGVETGGCPHTAIREDASINLEAIDRMLVDFPNADIVFIESGGDNLAATFSPELSDLTLYVIDVAAGEKIPRKGGPGITKSDLFVINKTDLAPHVGANLDVMRADTIRMRTTPKGLKPFVMTNLKTLQGLAEVVAFIETKGMLKPESHAPAAGQA
;
A
#
# COMPACT_ATOMS: atom_id res chain seq x y z
N MET A 1 23.92 -33.60 -3.95
CA MET A 1 23.09 -32.91 -2.97
C MET A 1 23.05 -31.46 -3.36
N THR A 2 22.09 -31.07 -4.18
CA THR A 2 22.02 -29.74 -4.81
C THR A 2 21.02 -28.89 -4.05
N SER A 3 21.53 -27.97 -3.24
CA SER A 3 20.79 -26.86 -2.65
C SER A 3 20.42 -25.90 -3.78
N GLY A 4 19.23 -26.08 -4.38
CA GLY A 4 18.70 -25.17 -5.38
C GLY A 4 18.29 -23.86 -4.69
N CYS A 5 19.02 -22.82 -5.06
CA CYS A 5 18.94 -21.48 -4.49
C CYS A 5 17.51 -20.92 -4.65
N MET A 6 16.79 -20.83 -3.53
CA MET A 6 15.46 -20.19 -3.40
C MET A 6 15.52 -18.71 -3.80
N ASP A 7 16.70 -18.10 -3.68
CA ASP A 7 16.94 -16.67 -3.99
C ASP A 7 16.83 -16.34 -5.49
N CYS A 8 17.19 -17.26 -6.39
CA CYS A 8 17.12 -17.00 -7.83
C CYS A 8 15.66 -16.90 -8.36
N ARG A 9 14.72 -17.62 -7.78
CA ARG A 9 13.31 -17.54 -8.20
C ARG A 9 12.63 -16.27 -7.69
N ILE A 10 12.99 -15.85 -6.49
CA ILE A 10 12.47 -14.62 -5.90
C ILE A 10 13.03 -13.41 -6.65
N ALA A 11 14.32 -13.39 -6.98
CA ALA A 11 14.94 -12.32 -7.75
C ALA A 11 14.32 -12.17 -9.15
N SER A 12 14.01 -13.27 -9.82
CA SER A 12 13.37 -13.26 -11.15
C SER A 12 11.93 -12.73 -11.09
N LEU A 13 11.14 -13.14 -10.09
CA LEU A 13 9.79 -12.60 -9.88
C LEU A 13 9.80 -11.10 -9.55
N LEU A 14 10.73 -10.66 -8.72
CA LEU A 14 10.89 -9.26 -8.34
C LEU A 14 11.26 -8.39 -9.55
N ALA A 15 12.16 -8.87 -10.41
CA ALA A 15 12.55 -8.14 -11.61
C ALA A 15 11.38 -7.92 -12.58
N VAL A 16 10.57 -8.94 -12.82
CA VAL A 16 9.38 -8.86 -13.67
C VAL A 16 8.33 -7.90 -13.08
N THR A 17 8.12 -7.97 -11.76
CA THR A 17 7.16 -7.10 -11.07
C THR A 17 7.62 -5.64 -11.08
N THR A 18 8.91 -5.38 -10.89
CA THR A 18 9.47 -4.01 -10.91
C THR A 18 9.37 -3.38 -12.30
N GLN A 19 9.62 -4.13 -13.36
CA GLN A 19 9.46 -3.63 -14.73
C GLN A 19 8.00 -3.31 -15.03
N ARG A 20 7.09 -4.20 -14.66
CA ARG A 20 5.65 -4.01 -14.84
C ARG A 20 5.11 -2.80 -14.08
N LEU A 21 5.64 -2.54 -12.87
CA LEU A 21 5.29 -1.37 -12.06
C LEU A 21 5.79 -0.07 -12.71
N LYS A 22 7.00 -0.05 -13.28
CA LYS A 22 7.52 1.12 -14.00
C LYS A 22 6.66 1.45 -15.22
N ASP A 23 6.26 0.44 -15.99
CA ASP A 23 5.45 0.62 -17.20
C ASP A 23 4.03 1.13 -16.87
N GLN A 24 3.50 0.81 -15.70
CA GLN A 24 2.19 1.29 -15.23
C GLN A 24 2.21 2.72 -14.65
N LEU A 25 3.37 3.20 -14.23
CA LEU A 25 3.53 4.51 -13.61
C LEU A 25 3.96 5.61 -14.58
N THR A 26 4.37 5.26 -15.81
CA THR A 26 4.67 6.23 -16.86
C THR A 26 3.39 6.67 -17.55
N CYS A 27 2.99 7.94 -17.36
CA CYS A 27 1.99 8.57 -18.22
C CYS A 27 2.55 8.73 -19.64
N PRO A 28 1.84 8.35 -20.70
CA PRO A 28 2.22 8.72 -22.03
C PRO A 28 2.15 10.25 -22.20
N PRO A 29 3.06 10.85 -23.01
CA PRO A 29 2.97 12.27 -23.31
C PRO A 29 1.65 12.60 -24.01
N PRO A 30 1.10 13.80 -23.81
CA PRO A 30 -0.14 14.22 -24.47
C PRO A 30 0.06 14.22 -25.99
N PRO A 31 -0.93 13.80 -26.77
CA PRO A 31 -0.85 13.85 -28.23
C PRO A 31 -0.79 15.29 -28.73
N GLU A 32 0.08 15.54 -29.71
CA GLU A 32 0.23 16.85 -30.36
C GLU A 32 -1.10 17.29 -31.01
N THR A 33 -1.46 18.53 -30.75
CA THR A 33 -2.71 19.16 -31.19
C THR A 33 -2.73 19.39 -32.69
N GLY A 34 -3.34 18.48 -33.41
CA GLY A 34 -3.82 18.71 -34.77
C GLY A 34 -5.30 19.11 -34.72
N ARG A 35 -5.61 20.37 -35.04
CA ARG A 35 -7.01 20.88 -35.14
C ARG A 35 -7.77 20.11 -36.21
N ARG A 36 -8.86 19.43 -35.82
CA ARG A 36 -10.07 19.27 -36.62
C ARG A 36 -11.27 19.39 -35.69
N ASN A 37 -12.17 20.31 -36.07
CA ASN A 37 -13.47 20.56 -35.44
C ASN A 37 -14.42 19.44 -35.89
N ASP A 38 -14.59 18.42 -35.06
CA ASP A 38 -15.77 17.56 -35.09
C ASP A 38 -16.09 17.25 -33.62
N ALA A 39 -17.24 17.74 -33.17
CA ALA A 39 -17.70 17.50 -31.82
C ALA A 39 -18.03 16.02 -31.64
N PRO A 40 -17.42 15.33 -30.66
CA PRO A 40 -17.72 13.93 -30.40
C PRO A 40 -19.12 13.81 -29.76
N ASN A 41 -19.88 12.85 -30.27
CA ASN A 41 -21.15 12.36 -29.73
C ASN A 41 -20.96 11.96 -28.25
N PRO A 42 -21.77 12.44 -27.29
CA PRO A 42 -21.61 12.20 -25.86
C PRO A 42 -21.80 10.75 -25.41
N ASP A 43 -22.23 9.84 -26.30
CA ASP A 43 -22.62 8.47 -25.90
C ASP A 43 -21.49 7.41 -26.04
N HIS A 44 -20.25 7.79 -26.32
CA HIS A 44 -19.14 6.83 -26.53
C HIS A 44 -17.85 7.17 -25.75
N ILE A 45 -17.97 7.63 -24.51
CA ILE A 45 -16.84 7.56 -23.59
C ILE A 45 -16.92 6.21 -22.88
N MET A 46 -16.44 5.17 -23.53
CA MET A 46 -16.11 3.93 -22.85
C MET A 46 -14.99 4.24 -21.87
N ASN A 47 -15.36 4.32 -20.60
CA ASN A 47 -14.43 4.41 -19.49
C ASN A 47 -13.57 3.14 -19.48
N PRO A 48 -12.23 3.20 -19.70
CA PRO A 48 -11.37 2.02 -19.75
C PRO A 48 -11.26 1.28 -18.40
N LEU A 49 -11.97 1.73 -17.36
CA LEU A 49 -11.99 1.14 -16.02
C LEU A 49 -12.98 -0.04 -15.85
N HIS A 50 -13.70 -0.46 -16.92
CA HIS A 50 -14.73 -1.49 -16.77
C HIS A 50 -14.26 -2.94 -16.90
N HIS A 51 -12.96 -3.22 -16.92
CA HIS A 51 -12.47 -4.59 -16.95
C HIS A 51 -11.44 -4.85 -15.84
N ILE A 52 -11.89 -4.71 -14.58
CA ILE A 52 -11.15 -5.22 -13.44
C ILE A 52 -11.52 -6.70 -13.31
N PRO A 53 -10.58 -7.65 -13.43
CA PRO A 53 -10.89 -9.05 -13.25
C PRO A 53 -11.38 -9.29 -11.82
N HIS A 54 -12.62 -9.78 -11.70
CA HIS A 54 -13.23 -10.05 -10.41
C HIS A 54 -12.46 -11.16 -9.67
N ARG A 55 -12.32 -10.98 -8.37
CA ARG A 55 -11.83 -11.98 -7.43
C ARG A 55 -12.69 -13.25 -7.53
N THR A 56 -12.10 -14.38 -7.85
CA THR A 56 -12.82 -15.66 -8.11
C THR A 56 -13.45 -16.29 -6.87
N LYS A 57 -13.09 -15.87 -5.66
CA LYS A 57 -13.75 -16.23 -4.39
C LYS A 57 -14.45 -15.00 -3.81
N LYS A 58 -15.71 -15.13 -3.41
CA LYS A 58 -16.45 -14.14 -2.62
C LYS A 58 -15.92 -14.09 -1.18
N LEU A 59 -14.68 -13.67 -1.00
CA LEU A 59 -14.15 -13.27 0.30
C LEU A 59 -14.51 -11.79 0.52
N PRO A 60 -14.71 -11.36 1.77
CA PRO A 60 -14.83 -9.93 2.06
C PRO A 60 -13.59 -9.17 1.57
N PRO A 61 -13.70 -7.86 1.27
CA PRO A 61 -12.55 -7.08 0.83
C PRO A 61 -11.44 -7.14 1.87
N LEU A 62 -10.19 -7.26 1.40
CA LEU A 62 -9.01 -7.20 2.27
C LEU A 62 -8.87 -5.78 2.81
N ARG A 63 -8.84 -5.61 4.12
CA ARG A 63 -8.61 -4.32 4.78
C ARG A 63 -7.14 -4.18 5.14
N VAL A 64 -6.47 -3.19 4.57
CA VAL A 64 -5.03 -2.93 4.77
C VAL A 64 -4.84 -1.60 5.47
N GLY A 65 -4.43 -1.64 6.74
CA GLY A 65 -4.10 -0.46 7.53
C GLY A 65 -2.66 0.01 7.26
N ILE A 66 -2.48 1.30 7.01
CA ILE A 66 -1.17 1.94 6.81
C ILE A 66 -0.98 2.98 7.91
N GLY A 67 -0.16 2.66 8.91
CA GLY A 67 0.16 3.50 10.05
C GLY A 67 1.59 4.02 10.02
N GLY A 68 1.87 4.98 10.89
CA GLY A 68 3.21 5.53 11.08
C GLY A 68 3.20 7.03 11.37
N PRO A 69 4.35 7.59 11.79
CA PRO A 69 4.47 9.01 12.13
C PRO A 69 4.14 9.95 10.98
N VAL A 70 3.80 11.19 11.31
CA VAL A 70 3.67 12.27 10.32
C VAL A 70 4.99 12.41 9.56
N GLY A 71 4.89 12.57 8.23
CA GLY A 71 6.07 12.73 7.37
C GLY A 71 6.80 11.44 7.02
N SER A 72 6.42 10.27 7.54
CA SER A 72 7.08 9.00 7.20
C SER A 72 6.88 8.54 5.74
N GLY A 73 5.88 9.09 5.06
CA GLY A 73 5.54 8.75 3.67
C GLY A 73 4.44 7.72 3.53
N LYS A 74 3.51 7.64 4.49
CA LYS A 74 2.31 6.78 4.42
C LYS A 74 1.47 7.09 3.19
N THR A 75 1.10 8.37 3.00
CA THR A 75 0.31 8.84 1.86
C THR A 75 1.00 8.54 0.53
N THR A 76 2.33 8.73 0.47
CA THR A 76 3.12 8.35 -0.71
C THR A 76 3.10 6.84 -0.95
N LEU A 77 3.21 6.03 0.12
CA LEU A 77 3.12 4.58 -0.01
C LEU A 77 1.74 4.16 -0.52
N LEU A 78 0.67 4.72 0.07
CA LEU A 78 -0.71 4.46 -0.36
C LEU A 78 -0.91 4.84 -1.83
N GLU A 79 -0.44 6.03 -2.25
CA GLU A 79 -0.47 6.47 -3.64
C GLU A 79 0.19 5.46 -4.59
N MET A 80 1.42 5.03 -4.25
CA MET A 80 2.17 4.09 -5.09
C MET A 80 1.53 2.70 -5.12
N LEU A 81 0.99 2.23 -4.00
CA LEU A 81 0.24 0.97 -3.93
C LEU A 81 -1.03 1.03 -4.81
N CYS A 82 -1.82 2.10 -4.70
CA CYS A 82 -2.99 2.29 -5.54
C CYS A 82 -2.62 2.28 -7.03
N LYS A 83 -1.60 3.04 -7.43
CA LYS A 83 -1.13 3.07 -8.83
C LYS A 83 -0.64 1.71 -9.33
N ALA A 84 0.06 0.96 -8.47
CA ALA A 84 0.62 -0.34 -8.82
C ALA A 84 -0.44 -1.45 -8.93
N MET A 85 -1.50 -1.38 -8.10
CA MET A 85 -2.44 -2.49 -7.94
C MET A 85 -3.77 -2.25 -8.66
N ARG A 86 -4.17 -1.01 -8.96
CA ARG A 86 -5.48 -0.66 -9.54
C ARG A 86 -5.79 -1.30 -10.90
N ALA A 87 -4.79 -1.76 -11.64
CA ALA A 87 -4.99 -2.46 -12.90
C ALA A 87 -5.43 -3.93 -12.73
N GLN A 88 -5.26 -4.49 -11.53
CA GLN A 88 -5.50 -5.90 -11.23
C GLN A 88 -6.59 -6.11 -10.17
N TYR A 89 -6.82 -5.09 -9.33
CA TYR A 89 -7.74 -5.16 -8.19
C TYR A 89 -8.66 -3.97 -8.16
N ASP A 90 -9.88 -4.19 -7.70
CA ASP A 90 -10.85 -3.14 -7.40
C ASP A 90 -10.50 -2.53 -6.03
N LEU A 91 -10.08 -1.26 -6.03
CA LEU A 91 -9.51 -0.59 -4.87
C LEU A 91 -10.39 0.56 -4.39
N VAL A 92 -10.47 0.72 -3.07
CA VAL A 92 -10.95 1.93 -2.41
C VAL A 92 -9.97 2.35 -1.32
N ALA A 93 -9.91 3.64 -1.01
CA ALA A 93 -9.01 4.20 -0.01
C ALA A 93 -9.76 5.10 0.97
N ILE A 94 -9.43 4.97 2.25
CA ILE A 94 -9.89 5.83 3.34
C ILE A 94 -8.67 6.47 3.97
N THR A 95 -8.67 7.80 4.06
CA THR A 95 -7.60 8.56 4.69
C THR A 95 -8.13 9.24 5.93
N ASN A 96 -7.40 9.12 7.04
CA ASN A 96 -7.72 9.80 8.28
C ASN A 96 -6.84 11.04 8.42
N ASP A 97 -7.45 12.17 8.69
CA ASP A 97 -6.76 13.41 9.04
C ASP A 97 -7.42 14.05 10.25
N ILE A 98 -6.67 14.87 10.99
CA ILE A 98 -7.17 15.48 12.22
C ILE A 98 -8.18 16.58 11.91
N TYR A 99 -7.86 17.48 10.97
CA TYR A 99 -8.66 18.69 10.68
C TYR A 99 -8.85 18.97 9.20
N THR A 100 -8.20 18.23 8.31
CA THR A 100 -8.19 18.52 6.88
C THR A 100 -8.43 17.25 6.06
N LYS A 101 -8.75 17.43 4.79
CA LYS A 101 -8.80 16.34 3.81
C LYS A 101 -7.59 16.40 2.87
N GLU A 102 -6.43 16.81 3.38
CA GLU A 102 -5.26 17.04 2.55
C GLU A 102 -4.75 15.74 1.94
N ASP A 103 -4.69 14.64 2.69
CA ASP A 103 -4.28 13.34 2.18
C ASP A 103 -5.25 12.83 1.11
N GLN A 104 -6.56 13.02 1.29
CA GLN A 104 -7.57 12.76 0.24
C GLN A 104 -7.29 13.60 -1.01
N ARG A 105 -7.02 14.89 -0.85
CA ARG A 105 -6.72 15.82 -1.93
C ARG A 105 -5.46 15.40 -2.68
N LEU A 106 -4.39 15.06 -1.96
CA LEU A 106 -3.13 14.59 -2.55
C LEU A 106 -3.31 13.33 -3.39
N LEU A 107 -4.03 12.32 -2.90
CA LEU A 107 -4.33 11.10 -3.64
C LEU A 107 -5.17 11.38 -4.89
N THR A 108 -6.13 12.30 -4.79
CA THR A 108 -6.96 12.70 -5.92
C THR A 108 -6.15 13.42 -6.99
N VAL A 109 -5.35 14.42 -6.60
CA VAL A 109 -4.53 15.21 -7.52
C VAL A 109 -3.45 14.36 -8.19
N SER A 110 -2.88 13.41 -7.46
CA SER A 110 -1.87 12.49 -8.01
C SER A 110 -2.45 11.46 -8.99
N GLY A 111 -3.78 11.37 -9.09
CA GLY A 111 -4.47 10.36 -9.91
C GLY A 111 -4.26 8.93 -9.42
N ALA A 112 -4.06 8.73 -8.11
CA ALA A 112 -3.89 7.40 -7.52
C ALA A 112 -5.12 6.53 -7.75
N LEU A 113 -6.30 7.06 -7.46
CA LEU A 113 -7.63 6.49 -7.73
C LEU A 113 -8.57 7.60 -8.21
N PRO A 114 -9.70 7.28 -8.85
CA PRO A 114 -10.80 8.20 -9.07
C PRO A 114 -11.30 8.82 -7.75
N PRO A 115 -11.69 10.11 -7.72
CA PRO A 115 -12.07 10.81 -6.48
C PRO A 115 -13.16 10.10 -5.67
N GLU A 116 -14.12 9.48 -6.33
CA GLU A 116 -15.22 8.74 -5.72
C GLU A 116 -14.77 7.48 -4.97
N ARG A 117 -13.55 7.01 -5.24
CA ARG A 117 -12.93 5.84 -4.58
C ARG A 117 -12.01 6.22 -3.40
N ILE A 118 -11.99 7.52 -3.06
CA ILE A 118 -11.16 8.03 -1.96
C ILE A 118 -12.06 8.79 -0.99
N MET A 119 -12.13 8.32 0.26
CA MET A 119 -12.90 8.97 1.31
C MET A 119 -11.97 9.53 2.39
N GLY A 120 -12.07 10.83 2.65
CA GLY A 120 -11.40 11.47 3.77
C GLY A 120 -12.28 11.45 5.02
N VAL A 121 -11.74 11.00 6.12
CA VAL A 121 -12.37 10.98 7.45
C VAL A 121 -11.68 11.99 8.35
N GLU A 122 -12.42 12.93 8.90
CA GLU A 122 -11.92 13.88 9.89
C GLU A 122 -12.10 13.29 11.29
N THR A 123 -10.99 12.97 11.94
CA THR A 123 -11.01 12.23 13.23
C THR A 123 -11.15 13.13 14.46
N GLY A 124 -11.06 14.44 14.28
CA GLY A 124 -11.43 15.46 15.28
C GLY A 124 -10.73 15.35 16.61
N GLY A 125 -9.43 15.25 16.68
CA GLY A 125 -8.69 15.31 17.95
C GLY A 125 -7.56 14.30 18.08
N CYS A 126 -7.84 13.03 18.31
CA CYS A 126 -6.79 12.02 18.44
C CYS A 126 -6.89 10.95 17.35
N PRO A 127 -6.01 10.97 16.31
CA PRO A 127 -6.07 9.99 15.22
C PRO A 127 -5.84 8.55 15.69
N HIS A 128 -5.18 8.34 16.83
CA HIS A 128 -4.98 7.00 17.39
C HIS A 128 -6.29 6.36 17.84
N THR A 129 -7.20 7.15 18.39
CA THR A 129 -8.51 6.65 18.83
C THR A 129 -9.29 6.09 17.65
N ALA A 130 -9.32 6.79 16.53
CA ALA A 130 -10.09 6.41 15.35
C ALA A 130 -9.63 5.12 14.67
N ILE A 131 -8.39 4.68 14.88
CA ILE A 131 -7.89 3.43 14.30
C ILE A 131 -7.81 2.27 15.29
N ARG A 132 -7.98 2.52 16.60
CA ARG A 132 -7.79 1.50 17.63
C ARG A 132 -8.89 1.43 18.68
N GLU A 133 -9.12 2.52 19.45
CA GLU A 133 -9.97 2.48 20.63
C GLU A 133 -11.45 2.66 20.28
N ASP A 134 -11.72 3.49 19.30
CA ASP A 134 -13.06 3.70 18.73
C ASP A 134 -12.96 3.78 17.20
N ALA A 135 -12.95 2.63 16.58
CA ALA A 135 -12.86 2.52 15.13
C ALA A 135 -14.20 2.78 14.39
N SER A 136 -15.26 3.16 15.10
CA SER A 136 -16.63 3.26 14.58
C SER A 136 -16.73 4.18 13.36
N ILE A 137 -16.07 5.33 13.39
CA ILE A 137 -16.07 6.29 12.28
C ILE A 137 -15.44 5.70 11.00
N ASN A 138 -14.38 4.93 11.15
CA ASN A 138 -13.73 4.26 10.02
C ASN A 138 -14.52 3.04 9.53
N LEU A 139 -15.14 2.28 10.43
CA LEU A 139 -16.03 1.18 10.06
C LEU A 139 -17.24 1.70 9.28
N GLU A 140 -17.85 2.81 9.71
CA GLU A 140 -18.92 3.46 8.95
C GLU A 140 -18.44 3.95 7.57
N ALA A 141 -17.24 4.52 7.48
CA ALA A 141 -16.65 4.92 6.21
C ALA A 141 -16.44 3.73 5.27
N ILE A 142 -15.95 2.60 5.79
CA ILE A 142 -15.82 1.35 5.03
C ILE A 142 -17.18 0.89 4.51
N ASP A 143 -18.19 0.85 5.38
CA ASP A 143 -19.52 0.38 5.02
C ASP A 143 -20.12 1.25 3.90
N ARG A 144 -19.99 2.58 3.99
CA ARG A 144 -20.40 3.51 2.92
C ARG A 144 -19.68 3.22 1.61
N MET A 145 -18.35 3.09 1.64
CA MET A 145 -17.57 2.79 0.43
C MET A 145 -17.97 1.45 -0.18
N LEU A 146 -18.31 0.45 0.62
CA LEU A 146 -18.72 -0.86 0.13
C LEU A 146 -20.17 -0.90 -0.38
N VAL A 147 -21.02 0.07 -0.01
CA VAL A 147 -22.33 0.26 -0.65
C VAL A 147 -22.14 0.76 -2.07
N ASP A 148 -21.24 1.74 -2.27
CA ASP A 148 -20.96 2.31 -3.60
C ASP A 148 -20.10 1.38 -4.46
N PHE A 149 -19.18 0.62 -3.84
CA PHE A 149 -18.22 -0.28 -4.48
C PHE A 149 -18.29 -1.70 -3.91
N PRO A 150 -19.39 -2.44 -4.12
CA PRO A 150 -19.63 -3.75 -3.48
C PRO A 150 -18.69 -4.85 -3.96
N ASN A 151 -17.95 -4.62 -5.04
CA ASN A 151 -16.99 -5.56 -5.60
C ASN A 151 -15.53 -5.22 -5.23
N ALA A 152 -15.29 -4.24 -4.35
CA ALA A 152 -13.95 -3.89 -3.94
C ALA A 152 -13.18 -5.11 -3.42
N ASP A 153 -11.96 -5.29 -3.93
CA ASP A 153 -11.04 -6.35 -3.51
C ASP A 153 -10.22 -5.92 -2.29
N ILE A 154 -9.84 -4.63 -2.25
CA ILE A 154 -9.00 -4.08 -1.19
C ILE A 154 -9.56 -2.73 -0.73
N VAL A 155 -9.62 -2.57 0.59
CA VAL A 155 -9.85 -1.30 1.27
C VAL A 155 -8.54 -0.89 1.95
N PHE A 156 -7.90 0.16 1.47
CA PHE A 156 -6.78 0.78 2.16
C PHE A 156 -7.27 1.79 3.19
N ILE A 157 -6.66 1.78 4.38
CA ILE A 157 -6.99 2.70 5.46
C ILE A 157 -5.70 3.35 5.95
N GLU A 158 -5.51 4.63 5.68
CA GLU A 158 -4.37 5.40 6.16
C GLU A 158 -4.69 6.06 7.49
N SER A 159 -3.78 5.99 8.45
CA SER A 159 -3.90 6.71 9.73
C SER A 159 -3.47 8.17 9.62
N GLY A 160 -4.03 9.05 10.43
CA GLY A 160 -3.76 10.49 10.44
C GLY A 160 -2.40 10.92 11.00
N GLY A 161 -1.48 9.98 11.20
CA GLY A 161 -0.16 10.21 11.78
C GLY A 161 -0.07 9.74 13.23
N ASP A 162 0.71 8.68 13.42
CA ASP A 162 0.77 7.94 14.66
C ASP A 162 2.13 8.04 15.33
N ASN A 163 2.17 7.77 16.61
CA ASN A 163 3.40 7.45 17.32
C ASN A 163 3.71 5.94 17.25
N LEU A 164 4.88 5.53 17.73
CA LEU A 164 5.31 4.13 17.71
C LEU A 164 4.40 3.17 18.51
N ALA A 165 3.50 3.70 19.34
CA ALA A 165 2.58 2.90 20.15
C ALA A 165 1.27 2.57 19.41
N ALA A 166 0.94 3.29 18.34
CA ALA A 166 -0.30 3.09 17.61
C ALA A 166 -0.29 1.79 16.81
N THR A 167 -1.43 1.10 16.82
CA THR A 167 -1.72 -0.09 16.00
C THR A 167 -3.18 -0.04 15.61
N PHE A 168 -3.51 -0.58 14.44
CA PHE A 168 -4.90 -0.75 14.04
C PHE A 168 -5.62 -1.77 14.92
N SER A 169 -6.91 -1.52 15.16
CA SER A 169 -7.81 -2.53 15.71
C SER A 169 -7.93 -3.71 14.75
N PRO A 170 -7.94 -4.97 15.25
CA PRO A 170 -8.23 -6.14 14.42
C PRO A 170 -9.59 -6.10 13.72
N GLU A 171 -10.54 -5.32 14.23
CA GLU A 171 -11.85 -5.11 13.61
C GLU A 171 -11.76 -4.21 12.38
N LEU A 172 -10.75 -3.34 12.33
CA LEU A 172 -10.58 -2.35 11.27
C LEU A 172 -9.68 -2.84 10.14
N SER A 173 -8.64 -3.59 10.43
CA SER A 173 -7.70 -4.06 9.41
C SER A 173 -7.28 -5.52 9.58
N ASP A 174 -7.23 -6.24 8.46
CA ASP A 174 -6.76 -7.63 8.36
C ASP A 174 -5.24 -7.71 8.28
N LEU A 175 -4.61 -6.71 7.63
CA LEU A 175 -3.17 -6.54 7.52
C LEU A 175 -2.77 -5.13 7.94
N THR A 176 -1.67 -5.03 8.67
CA THR A 176 -1.13 -3.75 9.13
C THR A 176 0.27 -3.50 8.57
N LEU A 177 0.45 -2.40 7.86
CA LEU A 177 1.72 -1.87 7.43
C LEU A 177 2.09 -0.71 8.34
N TYR A 178 3.31 -0.69 8.87
CA TYR A 178 3.78 0.42 9.69
C TYR A 178 5.02 1.06 9.04
N VAL A 179 4.93 2.35 8.75
CA VAL A 179 5.93 3.09 7.97
C VAL A 179 6.67 4.06 8.88
N ILE A 180 8.00 3.98 8.88
CA ILE A 180 8.88 5.05 9.39
C ILE A 180 9.77 5.55 8.26
N ASP A 181 10.49 6.65 8.47
CA ASP A 181 11.54 7.08 7.58
C ASP A 181 12.91 7.15 8.28
N VAL A 182 13.96 7.22 7.49
CA VAL A 182 15.33 7.29 8.02
C VAL A 182 15.63 8.63 8.69
N ALA A 183 14.92 9.71 8.32
CA ALA A 183 15.12 11.04 8.89
C ALA A 183 14.61 11.16 10.33
N ALA A 184 13.71 10.27 10.76
CA ALA A 184 13.28 10.16 12.14
C ALA A 184 14.42 9.69 13.08
N GLY A 185 15.53 9.20 12.52
CA GLY A 185 16.75 8.80 13.20
C GLY A 185 16.99 7.29 13.23
N GLU A 186 18.25 6.89 13.11
CA GLU A 186 18.65 5.47 13.07
C GLU A 186 18.24 4.64 14.28
N LYS A 187 17.99 5.31 15.42
CA LYS A 187 17.63 4.66 16.69
C LYS A 187 16.17 4.26 16.79
N ILE A 188 15.32 4.68 15.82
CA ILE A 188 13.88 4.41 15.88
C ILE A 188 13.57 2.91 15.93
N PRO A 189 14.16 2.04 15.08
CA PRO A 189 13.87 0.61 15.16
C PRO A 189 14.16 0.01 16.55
N ARG A 190 15.27 0.38 17.18
CA ARG A 190 15.65 -0.16 18.51
C ARG A 190 14.78 0.33 19.66
N LYS A 191 14.07 1.48 19.51
CA LYS A 191 13.10 1.93 20.50
C LYS A 191 11.91 0.99 20.59
N GLY A 192 11.63 0.27 19.51
CA GLY A 192 10.51 -0.65 19.47
C GLY A 192 9.16 0.07 19.52
N GLY A 193 8.21 -0.58 20.13
CA GLY A 193 6.82 -0.14 20.20
C GLY A 193 5.92 -1.02 19.36
N PRO A 194 4.61 -1.05 19.63
CA PRO A 194 3.65 -1.90 18.95
C PRO A 194 3.62 -1.72 17.43
N GLY A 195 3.74 -0.50 16.93
CA GLY A 195 3.80 -0.23 15.49
C GLY A 195 4.95 -0.99 14.81
N ILE A 196 6.14 -1.02 15.43
CA ILE A 196 7.30 -1.72 14.89
C ILE A 196 7.19 -3.24 15.10
N THR A 197 6.81 -3.68 16.30
CA THR A 197 6.91 -5.10 16.69
C THR A 197 5.68 -5.92 16.33
N LYS A 198 4.49 -5.30 16.28
CA LYS A 198 3.22 -6.00 16.03
C LYS A 198 2.73 -5.91 14.58
N SER A 199 3.05 -4.86 13.84
CA SER A 199 2.65 -4.75 12.43
C SER A 199 3.02 -6.00 11.64
N ASP A 200 2.22 -6.33 10.62
CA ASP A 200 2.47 -7.48 9.75
C ASP A 200 3.66 -7.21 8.85
N LEU A 201 3.73 -6.01 8.27
CA LEU A 201 4.90 -5.52 7.53
C LEU A 201 5.41 -4.21 8.13
N PHE A 202 6.71 -4.11 8.33
CA PHE A 202 7.37 -2.88 8.73
C PHE A 202 8.13 -2.27 7.55
N VAL A 203 7.93 -0.98 7.29
CA VAL A 203 8.52 -0.28 6.15
C VAL A 203 9.45 0.83 6.67
N ILE A 204 10.71 0.80 6.26
CA ILE A 204 11.69 1.86 6.50
C ILE A 204 11.87 2.62 5.20
N ASN A 205 11.26 3.79 5.10
CA ASN A 205 11.19 4.59 3.88
C ASN A 205 12.28 5.66 3.79
N LYS A 206 12.40 6.28 2.61
CA LYS A 206 13.34 7.37 2.29
C LYS A 206 14.80 7.01 2.52
N THR A 207 15.17 5.78 2.15
CA THR A 207 16.55 5.27 2.35
C THR A 207 17.60 6.11 1.64
N ASP A 208 17.23 6.85 0.60
CA ASP A 208 18.07 7.83 -0.09
C ASP A 208 18.53 8.98 0.81
N LEU A 209 17.76 9.33 1.83
CA LEU A 209 18.11 10.39 2.76
C LEU A 209 19.13 9.97 3.83
N ALA A 210 19.41 8.68 3.99
CA ALA A 210 20.28 8.18 5.06
C ALA A 210 21.64 8.89 5.12
N PRO A 211 22.39 9.11 4.02
CA PRO A 211 23.65 9.86 4.06
C PRO A 211 23.50 11.32 4.49
N HIS A 212 22.35 11.94 4.18
CA HIS A 212 22.09 13.35 4.46
C HIS A 212 21.69 13.62 5.92
N VAL A 213 21.11 12.62 6.57
CA VAL A 213 20.66 12.72 7.97
C VAL A 213 21.57 11.97 8.94
N GLY A 214 22.69 11.43 8.46
CA GLY A 214 23.65 10.67 9.27
C GLY A 214 23.08 9.35 9.82
N ALA A 215 22.10 8.76 9.16
CA ALA A 215 21.53 7.47 9.55
C ALA A 215 22.31 6.31 8.90
N ASN A 216 22.63 5.30 9.69
CA ASN A 216 23.26 4.08 9.20
C ASN A 216 22.19 3.01 8.93
N LEU A 217 22.02 2.64 7.66
CA LEU A 217 21.01 1.65 7.23
C LEU A 217 21.28 0.25 7.78
N ASP A 218 22.55 -0.14 7.93
CA ASP A 218 22.90 -1.46 8.49
C ASP A 218 22.55 -1.54 9.98
N VAL A 219 22.76 -0.45 10.72
CA VAL A 219 22.34 -0.34 12.12
C VAL A 219 20.81 -0.44 12.21
N MET A 220 20.08 0.30 11.38
CA MET A 220 18.62 0.23 11.35
C MET A 220 18.12 -1.17 10.99
N ARG A 221 18.76 -1.84 10.05
CA ARG A 221 18.45 -3.22 9.67
C ARG A 221 18.69 -4.19 10.82
N ALA A 222 19.85 -4.13 11.47
CA ALA A 222 20.21 -5.00 12.59
C ALA A 222 19.25 -4.82 13.78
N ASP A 223 18.93 -3.57 14.12
CA ASP A 223 17.97 -3.25 15.18
C ASP A 223 16.55 -3.74 14.81
N THR A 224 16.14 -3.61 13.55
CA THR A 224 14.85 -4.12 13.08
C THR A 224 14.77 -5.63 13.19
N ILE A 225 15.80 -6.35 12.76
CA ILE A 225 15.87 -7.81 12.90
C ILE A 225 15.72 -8.19 14.38
N ARG A 226 16.50 -7.56 15.26
CA ARG A 226 16.43 -7.81 16.69
C ARG A 226 15.02 -7.59 17.27
N MET A 227 14.36 -6.49 16.90
CA MET A 227 13.05 -6.12 17.46
C MET A 227 11.88 -6.92 16.85
N ARG A 228 12.05 -7.46 15.65
CA ARG A 228 11.00 -8.20 14.95
C ARG A 228 11.18 -9.72 14.97
N THR A 229 12.28 -10.21 15.54
CA THR A 229 12.48 -11.65 15.76
C THR A 229 11.58 -12.13 16.89
N THR A 230 10.79 -13.16 16.61
CA THR A 230 9.86 -13.80 17.53
C THR A 230 10.19 -15.30 17.62
N PRO A 231 9.63 -16.05 18.59
CA PRO A 231 9.76 -17.49 18.63
C PRO A 231 9.27 -18.21 17.35
N LYS A 232 8.38 -17.55 16.58
CA LYS A 232 7.86 -18.05 15.30
C LYS A 232 8.70 -17.64 14.09
N GLY A 233 9.78 -16.91 14.29
CA GLY A 233 10.66 -16.41 13.25
C GLY A 233 10.66 -14.88 13.13
N LEU A 234 11.41 -14.40 12.15
CA LEU A 234 11.52 -12.97 11.84
C LEU A 234 10.24 -12.49 11.14
N LYS A 235 9.58 -11.47 11.70
CA LYS A 235 8.51 -10.76 11.02
C LYS A 235 9.06 -9.89 9.87
N PRO A 236 8.42 -9.87 8.70
CA PRO A 236 8.95 -9.22 7.51
C PRO A 236 9.07 -7.70 7.67
N PHE A 237 10.10 -7.14 7.05
CA PHE A 237 10.29 -5.70 6.89
C PHE A 237 10.92 -5.40 5.53
N VAL A 238 10.70 -4.20 5.01
CA VAL A 238 11.22 -3.73 3.72
C VAL A 238 11.84 -2.34 3.90
N MET A 239 12.97 -2.12 3.25
CA MET A 239 13.60 -0.81 3.14
C MET A 239 13.25 -0.21 1.78
N THR A 240 12.66 0.99 1.77
CA THR A 240 12.09 1.57 0.55
C THR A 240 12.67 2.94 0.22
N ASN A 241 12.72 3.22 -1.09
CA ASN A 241 12.78 4.57 -1.62
C ASN A 241 11.62 4.73 -2.63
N LEU A 242 10.52 5.31 -2.18
CA LEU A 242 9.31 5.41 -2.99
C LEU A 242 9.45 6.38 -4.17
N LYS A 243 10.45 7.27 -4.19
CA LYS A 243 10.75 8.12 -5.35
C LYS A 243 11.28 7.30 -6.53
N THR A 244 12.05 6.26 -6.26
CA THR A 244 12.62 5.35 -7.27
C THR A 244 11.87 4.04 -7.38
N LEU A 245 10.79 3.88 -6.59
CA LEU A 245 9.99 2.65 -6.46
C LEU A 245 10.76 1.45 -5.88
N GLN A 246 11.95 1.69 -5.32
CA GLN A 246 12.72 0.63 -4.64
C GLN A 246 11.94 0.11 -3.45
N GLY A 247 11.79 -1.21 -3.35
CA GLY A 247 11.07 -1.89 -2.27
C GLY A 247 9.54 -1.91 -2.44
N LEU A 248 8.96 -1.19 -3.41
CA LEU A 248 7.51 -1.17 -3.62
C LEU A 248 6.98 -2.55 -4.07
N ALA A 249 7.72 -3.24 -4.94
CA ALA A 249 7.34 -4.56 -5.42
C ALA A 249 7.25 -5.59 -4.29
N GLU A 250 8.15 -5.51 -3.31
CA GLU A 250 8.15 -6.36 -2.12
C GLU A 250 6.92 -6.09 -1.23
N VAL A 251 6.51 -4.82 -1.10
CA VAL A 251 5.31 -4.46 -0.34
C VAL A 251 4.06 -4.99 -1.06
N VAL A 252 3.95 -4.82 -2.38
CA VAL A 252 2.84 -5.36 -3.19
C VAL A 252 2.78 -6.88 -3.06
N ALA A 253 3.90 -7.59 -3.25
CA ALA A 253 3.98 -9.04 -3.15
C ALA A 253 3.59 -9.54 -1.74
N PHE A 254 3.94 -8.79 -0.69
CA PHE A 254 3.52 -9.08 0.68
C PHE A 254 2.00 -8.99 0.83
N ILE A 255 1.38 -7.89 0.36
CA ILE A 255 -0.08 -7.69 0.43
C ILE A 255 -0.80 -8.81 -0.34
N GLU A 256 -0.35 -9.10 -1.56
CA GLU A 256 -0.94 -10.15 -2.39
C GLU A 256 -0.87 -11.53 -1.72
N THR A 257 0.30 -11.87 -1.17
CA THR A 257 0.54 -13.19 -0.57
C THR A 257 -0.22 -13.34 0.74
N LYS A 258 -0.13 -12.36 1.65
CA LYS A 258 -0.78 -12.42 2.96
C LYS A 258 -2.28 -12.18 2.88
N GLY A 259 -2.72 -11.32 1.94
CA GLY A 259 -4.12 -11.07 1.66
C GLY A 259 -4.80 -12.16 0.81
N MET A 260 -4.06 -13.20 0.42
CA MET A 260 -4.58 -14.28 -0.45
C MET A 260 -5.25 -13.74 -1.73
N LEU A 261 -4.68 -12.66 -2.31
CA LEU A 261 -5.26 -11.98 -3.47
C LEU A 261 -4.86 -12.63 -4.79
N LYS A 262 -3.75 -13.36 -4.82
CA LYS A 262 -3.34 -14.06 -6.04
C LYS A 262 -4.34 -15.16 -6.34
N PRO A 263 -4.94 -15.18 -7.57
CA PRO A 263 -5.57 -16.39 -8.06
C PRO A 263 -4.50 -17.48 -8.05
N GLU A 264 -4.84 -18.66 -7.57
CA GLU A 264 -3.99 -19.84 -7.78
C GLU A 264 -3.63 -19.88 -9.26
N SER A 265 -2.33 -19.81 -9.59
CA SER A 265 -1.87 -19.92 -10.96
C SER A 265 -2.42 -21.23 -11.50
N HIS A 266 -3.40 -21.16 -12.38
CA HIS A 266 -3.80 -22.31 -13.18
C HIS A 266 -2.56 -22.68 -13.98
N ALA A 267 -1.88 -23.75 -13.59
CA ALA A 267 -0.90 -24.39 -14.41
C ALA A 267 -1.59 -24.66 -15.77
N PRO A 268 -0.99 -24.31 -16.91
CA PRO A 268 -1.58 -24.62 -18.19
C PRO A 268 -1.80 -26.14 -18.20
N ALA A 269 -3.03 -26.56 -18.47
CA ALA A 269 -3.37 -27.95 -18.64
C ALA A 269 -2.38 -28.52 -19.66
N ALA A 270 -1.59 -29.51 -19.21
CA ALA A 270 -0.66 -30.21 -20.10
C ALA A 270 -1.48 -30.71 -21.27
N GLY A 271 -1.19 -30.19 -22.46
CA GLY A 271 -1.84 -30.59 -23.70
C GLY A 271 -1.69 -32.08 -23.86
N GLN A 272 -2.82 -32.74 -24.01
CA GLN A 272 -2.87 -34.09 -24.57
C GLN A 272 -2.42 -34.00 -26.01
N ALA A 273 -1.23 -34.58 -26.31
CA ALA A 273 -0.82 -34.93 -27.65
C ALA A 273 -1.36 -36.31 -28.01
#